data_571f2fc1b07e37ad4a3e3648df880fb3
#
_entry.id   571f2fc1b07e37ad4a3e3648df880fb3
#
_cell.length_a   1.000
_cell.length_b   1.000
_cell.length_c   1.000
_cell.angle_alpha   90.00
_cell.angle_beta   90.00
_cell.angle_gamma   90.00
#
_symmetry.space_group_name_H-M   'P 1'
#
loop_
_entity.id
_entity.type
_entity.pdbx_description
1 polymer ?
#
loop_
_entity_poly.entity_id
_entity_poly.type
_entity_poly.pdbx_seq_one_letter_code
_entity_poly.pdbx_strand_id
1 'polypeptide(L)' 'MKNIEWEDLEEYGMTQRLKVPRGWLVKVRYVDNTTNSLCFFPDSNHEWLKND' A
#
# COMPACT_ATOMS: atom_id res chain seq x y z
N MET A 1 -12.08 -13.61 -10.87
CA MET A 1 -11.09 -12.56 -10.62
C MET A 1 -11.05 -12.22 -9.14
N LYS A 2 -9.87 -12.05 -8.61
CA LYS A 2 -9.74 -11.74 -7.20
C LYS A 2 -10.02 -10.29 -6.92
N ASN A 3 -10.55 -10.02 -5.77
CA ASN A 3 -10.75 -8.66 -5.31
C ASN A 3 -9.41 -8.03 -4.96
N ILE A 4 -9.29 -6.76 -5.27
CA ILE A 4 -8.11 -6.00 -4.90
C ILE A 4 -8.47 -5.12 -3.73
N GLU A 5 -7.76 -5.31 -2.63
CA GLU A 5 -8.05 -4.59 -1.41
C GLU A 5 -6.81 -3.86 -0.94
N TRP A 6 -6.87 -2.56 -0.99
CA TRP A 6 -5.80 -1.72 -0.48
C TRP A 6 -6.01 -1.51 1.02
N GLU A 7 -4.91 -1.60 1.77
CA GLU A 7 -4.95 -1.36 3.21
C GLU A 7 -4.42 0.03 3.51
N ASP A 8 -5.17 0.77 4.31
CA ASP A 8 -4.70 2.08 4.75
C ASP A 8 -3.61 1.92 5.79
N LEU A 9 -2.50 2.64 5.61
CA LEU A 9 -1.39 2.59 6.53
C LEU A 9 -1.45 3.70 7.57
N GLU A 10 -2.34 4.65 7.38
CA GLU A 10 -2.52 5.71 8.35
C GLU A 10 -3.97 6.16 8.28
N GLU A 11 -4.37 6.99 9.23
CA GLU A 11 -5.80 7.21 9.41
C GLU A 11 -6.44 8.06 8.32
N TYR A 12 -5.64 8.77 7.55
CA TYR A 12 -6.18 9.62 6.49
C TYR A 12 -6.27 8.92 5.13
N GLY A 13 -5.78 7.70 5.04
CA GLY A 13 -5.87 6.95 3.79
C GLY A 13 -4.98 7.46 2.68
N MET A 14 -3.97 8.24 3.00
CA MET A 14 -3.07 8.77 1.98
C MET A 14 -1.98 7.80 1.60
N THR A 15 -1.64 6.88 2.50
CA THR A 15 -0.66 5.84 2.23
C THR A 15 -1.35 4.50 2.34
N GLN A 16 -1.26 3.72 1.29
CA GLN A 16 -1.91 2.42 1.23
C GLN A 16 -0.96 1.39 0.69
N ARG A 17 -1.21 0.13 1.01
CA ARG A 17 -0.43 -0.96 0.48
C ARG A 17 -1.34 -2.06 -0.03
N LEU A 18 -0.83 -2.82 -0.99
CA LEU A 18 -1.54 -3.96 -1.55
C LEU A 18 -0.61 -5.17 -1.52
N LYS A 19 -1.09 -6.25 -0.95
CA LYS A 19 -0.32 -7.48 -0.88
C LYS A 19 -0.20 -8.09 -2.27
N VAL A 20 1.01 -8.31 -2.71
CA VAL A 20 1.29 -8.92 -4.00
C VAL A 20 2.33 -10.01 -3.81
N PRO A 21 2.50 -10.91 -4.77
CA PRO A 21 3.54 -11.92 -4.63
C PRO A 21 4.91 -11.27 -4.43
N ARG A 22 5.64 -11.76 -3.44
CA ARG A 22 7.00 -11.34 -3.09
C ARG A 22 7.08 -9.97 -2.42
N GLY A 23 5.96 -9.35 -2.10
CA GLY A 23 6.05 -8.08 -1.41
C GLY A 23 4.75 -7.31 -1.42
N TRP A 24 4.89 -6.00 -1.54
CA TRP A 24 3.77 -5.08 -1.45
C TRP A 24 3.90 -4.00 -2.50
N LEU A 25 2.78 -3.58 -3.03
CA LEU A 25 2.71 -2.32 -3.75
C LEU A 25 2.30 -1.24 -2.75
N VAL A 26 3.06 -0.18 -2.70
CA VAL A 26 2.81 0.91 -1.76
C VAL A 26 2.43 2.14 -2.58
N LYS A 27 1.30 2.72 -2.23
CA LYS A 27 0.77 3.87 -2.93
C LYS A 27 0.67 5.04 -1.97
N VAL A 28 1.18 6.19 -2.39
CA VAL A 28 1.06 7.43 -1.63
C VAL A 28 0.28 8.42 -2.47
N ARG A 29 -0.77 8.96 -1.88
CA ARG A 29 -1.61 9.93 -2.56
C ARG A 29 -1.41 11.29 -1.90
N TYR A 30 -1.19 12.30 -2.73
CA TYR A 30 -0.95 13.63 -2.20
C TYR A 30 -2.26 14.37 -1.91
N VAL A 31 -2.15 15.44 -1.15
CA VAL A 31 -3.30 16.18 -0.66
C VAL A 31 -4.17 16.70 -1.80
N ASP A 32 -3.55 17.07 -2.91
CA ASP A 32 -4.28 17.62 -4.03
C ASP A 32 -5.00 16.58 -4.87
N ASN A 33 -4.82 15.31 -4.55
CA ASN A 33 -5.43 14.19 -5.26
C ASN A 33 -5.09 14.10 -6.74
N THR A 34 -4.11 14.86 -7.18
CA THR A 34 -3.74 14.85 -8.59
C THR A 34 -2.45 14.07 -8.83
N THR A 35 -1.70 13.78 -7.77
CA THR A 35 -0.40 13.13 -7.89
C THR A 35 -0.37 11.91 -6.99
N ASN A 36 0.04 10.79 -7.56
CA ASN A 36 0.21 9.54 -6.82
C ASN A 36 1.60 9.00 -7.06
N SER A 37 2.16 8.38 -6.03
CA SER A 37 3.39 7.61 -6.16
C SER A 37 3.09 6.17 -5.87
N LEU A 38 3.70 5.28 -6.64
CA LEU A 38 3.51 3.86 -6.47
C LEU A 38 4.87 3.20 -6.55
N CYS A 39 5.19 2.36 -5.56
CA CYS A 39 6.44 1.63 -5.61
C CYS A 39 6.25 0.23 -5.03
N PHE A 40 7.19 -0.63 -5.36
CA PHE A 40 7.18 -2.01 -4.89
C PHE A 40 8.10 -2.13 -3.69
N PHE A 41 7.60 -2.73 -2.63
CA PHE A 41 8.38 -2.98 -1.41
C PHE A 41 8.59 -4.49 -1.30
N PRO A 42 9.82 -4.99 -1.47
CA PRO A 42 10.07 -6.44 -1.41
C PRO A 42 9.92 -6.97 0.01
N ASP A 43 9.11 -8.00 0.15
CA ASP A 43 8.85 -8.61 1.45
C ASP A 43 8.25 -9.99 1.19
N SER A 44 9.10 -10.95 0.85
CA SER A 44 8.66 -12.27 0.39
C SER A 44 7.71 -12.96 1.35
N ASN A 45 7.90 -12.78 2.64
CA ASN A 45 7.09 -13.45 3.64
C ASN A 45 5.96 -12.58 4.17
N HIS A 46 5.83 -11.38 3.64
CA HIS A 46 4.79 -10.43 4.06
C HIS A 46 4.81 -10.22 5.56
N GLU A 47 5.99 -9.91 6.09
CA GLU A 47 6.18 -9.74 7.52
C GLU A 47 5.97 -8.30 7.98
N TRP A 48 5.76 -7.40 7.05
CA TRP A 48 5.53 -5.99 7.37
C TRP A 48 4.17 -5.85 8.04
N LEU A 49 4.19 -5.58 9.33
CA LEU A 49 2.97 -5.42 10.10
C LEU A 49 2.54 -3.97 10.10
N LYS A 50 1.23 -3.79 10.04
CA LYS A 50 0.67 -2.45 10.10
C LYS A 50 0.78 -1.93 11.52
N ASN A 51 1.27 -0.73 11.67
CA ASN A 51 1.35 -0.09 12.97
C ASN A 51 0.05 0.61 13.31
N ASP A 52 -0.47 0.32 14.47
CA ASP A 52 -1.70 0.96 14.92
C ASP A 52 -1.45 2.18 15.77
#